data_913bddd2a24105359918c6253456c49f
#
_entry.id   913bddd2a24105359918c6253456c49f
#
_cell.length_a   1.000
_cell.length_b   1.000
_cell.length_c   1.000
_cell.angle_alpha   90.00
_cell.angle_beta   90.00
_cell.angle_gamma   90.00
#
_symmetry.space_group_name_H-M   'P 1'
#
loop_
_entity.id
_entity.type
_entity.pdbx_description
1 polymer ?
#
loop_
_entity_poly.entity_id
_entity_poly.type
_entity_poly.pdbx_seq_one_letter_code
_entity_poly.pdbx_strand_id
1 'polypeptide(L)'
;MDISAGVRMKFGRVARLLGVLSLGLIGASCGDQYRPVAVPIIPPPPDPQSVHFVLVFSVNGNNDPGASSRLDVSGDTNVGVAQLGLGPSHAALISNAARVYAVNTREDSVSSYSPTPGSTATAVTTTSLPAGSNPVFVNTTEGATVYVANYALGTVAAISTTTNIVLSPLISVGANPVALAETPDQKKLYAVNQGDGTVTPINLADRTVVPAIATGTAPVWAVARSDSGRIYVLNSGSGTVSTIDTTSDTLVSTVPVGAGANYMAYDSKLNRLYITNPTANIVTALSVATDPPNLLFTAAVPATPVQLAVLPDGSRVYAVSFTKTPPCTSDPSDTQLCITSEVTVINSSDGSLRKTIPLESTVKISAVTQSAAGTSYSYTLTSGPALRPGMEMVISGMADPGNNGTFILAAVNAGTFTLTNNNATTAASQSGMGSVVAEISTANPTGCDINGLGVPGGVLGGVRFRLSIAASGDSSKLVVGKCDAGSTTMLRTSDDTPVLDVPAPLSAVTPLNGGNALPQNPVFVLAGP
;
A
#
# COMPACT_ATOMS: atom_id res chain seq x y z
N MET A 1 -59.75 3.07 45.42
CA MET A 1 -59.59 4.34 46.15
C MET A 1 -58.77 5.20 45.23
N ASP A 2 -59.36 5.99 44.32
CA ASP A 2 -59.96 7.30 44.57
C ASP A 2 -58.85 8.33 44.90
N ILE A 3 -58.66 9.45 44.28
CA ILE A 3 -59.47 10.46 43.52
C ILE A 3 -58.46 11.37 42.81
N SER A 4 -58.49 11.70 41.53
CA SER A 4 -59.06 12.84 40.81
C SER A 4 -58.62 14.22 41.40
N ALA A 5 -58.25 15.22 40.66
CA ALA A 5 -58.84 16.08 39.68
C ALA A 5 -57.77 17.12 39.27
N GLY A 6 -57.56 17.64 38.12
CA GLY A 6 -58.44 18.25 37.15
C GLY A 6 -58.84 19.69 37.45
N VAL A 7 -58.10 20.73 36.86
CA VAL A 7 -58.75 22.04 36.58
C VAL A 7 -58.12 22.66 35.33
N ARG A 8 -58.98 22.86 34.33
CA ARG A 8 -58.86 23.83 33.22
C ARG A 8 -59.49 25.15 33.63
N MET A 9 -59.03 26.27 33.12
CA MET A 9 -59.80 27.43 32.65
C MET A 9 -58.87 28.42 31.99
N LYS A 10 -59.01 28.77 30.78
CA LYS A 10 -59.91 29.52 29.89
C LYS A 10 -59.65 31.06 29.92
N PHE A 11 -59.28 31.51 28.71
CA PHE A 11 -59.72 32.74 27.99
C PHE A 11 -60.00 34.06 28.69
N GLY A 12 -59.43 35.12 28.06
CA GLY A 12 -59.94 36.51 28.17
C GLY A 12 -59.28 37.44 27.16
N ARG A 13 -59.98 37.74 26.08
CA ARG A 13 -59.73 38.80 25.10
C ARG A 13 -60.17 40.14 25.70
N VAL A 14 -59.58 41.26 25.18
CA VAL A 14 -60.19 42.58 24.82
C VAL A 14 -59.04 43.58 24.73
N ALA A 15 -58.56 44.11 23.65
CA ALA A 15 -59.07 44.98 22.59
C ALA A 15 -59.07 46.51 22.92
N ARG A 16 -58.34 47.23 22.06
CA ARG A 16 -58.53 48.64 21.60
C ARG A 16 -58.20 49.77 22.59
N LEU A 17 -57.56 50.84 22.20
CA LEU A 17 -57.77 51.82 21.14
C LEU A 17 -56.67 52.89 21.15
N LEU A 18 -56.23 53.36 20.00
CA LEU A 18 -55.94 54.69 19.48
C LEU A 18 -55.23 55.79 20.35
N GLY A 19 -54.22 56.39 19.76
CA GLY A 19 -53.73 57.75 20.05
C GLY A 19 -52.61 58.14 19.06
N VAL A 20 -52.97 59.01 18.18
CA VAL A 20 -52.32 59.61 17.03
C VAL A 20 -51.40 60.77 17.40
N LEU A 21 -50.39 61.04 16.55
CA LEU A 21 -49.66 62.29 16.24
C LEU A 21 -48.53 62.72 17.20
N SER A 22 -47.31 62.84 16.71
CA SER A 22 -46.79 64.06 16.06
C SER A 22 -45.31 63.89 15.66
N LEU A 23 -45.07 64.19 14.43
CA LEU A 23 -43.98 64.95 13.80
C LEU A 23 -42.61 65.09 14.50
N GLY A 24 -41.59 64.65 13.78
CA GLY A 24 -40.48 65.51 13.43
C GLY A 24 -39.24 65.42 14.30
N LEU A 25 -38.24 64.73 13.73
CA LEU A 25 -36.88 65.31 13.59
C LEU A 25 -36.03 64.40 12.80
N ILE A 26 -35.56 64.94 11.69
CA ILE A 26 -34.57 64.31 10.82
C ILE A 26 -33.23 64.25 11.59
N GLY A 27 -32.85 63.07 12.02
CA GLY A 27 -31.50 62.77 12.48
C GLY A 27 -30.89 61.79 11.53
N ALA A 28 -29.92 62.23 10.74
CA ALA A 28 -29.09 61.32 9.95
C ALA A 28 -28.36 60.38 10.91
N SER A 29 -28.91 59.20 11.11
CA SER A 29 -28.23 58.10 11.76
C SER A 29 -27.49 57.31 10.67
N CYS A 30 -26.17 57.34 10.69
CA CYS A 30 -25.34 56.40 10.01
C CYS A 30 -25.85 54.98 10.28
N GLY A 31 -26.36 54.32 9.25
CA GLY A 31 -26.80 52.96 9.36
C GLY A 31 -25.62 52.08 9.74
N ASP A 32 -25.63 51.61 10.96
CA ASP A 32 -24.86 50.41 11.32
C ASP A 32 -25.37 49.26 10.46
N GLN A 33 -24.69 49.05 9.36
CA GLN A 33 -24.81 47.78 8.64
C GLN A 33 -24.33 46.70 9.60
N TYR A 34 -25.25 45.98 10.20
CA TYR A 34 -24.98 44.70 10.82
C TYR A 34 -24.43 43.82 9.70
N ARG A 35 -23.12 43.85 9.50
CA ARG A 35 -22.43 42.74 8.81
C ARG A 35 -22.52 41.58 9.77
N PRO A 36 -23.19 40.48 9.40
CA PRO A 36 -23.00 39.25 10.15
C PRO A 36 -21.49 38.98 10.08
N VAL A 37 -20.80 39.18 11.20
CA VAL A 37 -19.47 38.63 11.36
C VAL A 37 -19.68 37.13 11.21
N ALA A 38 -19.29 36.60 10.07
CA ALA A 38 -19.14 35.16 9.94
C ALA A 38 -18.09 34.77 10.99
N VAL A 39 -18.59 34.39 12.15
CA VAL A 39 -17.73 33.69 13.13
C VAL A 39 -17.20 32.50 12.33
N PRO A 40 -15.89 32.39 12.09
CA PRO A 40 -15.36 31.22 11.48
C PRO A 40 -15.92 30.06 12.30
N ILE A 41 -16.70 29.21 11.69
CA ILE A 41 -17.04 27.92 12.31
C ILE A 41 -15.66 27.27 12.41
N ILE A 42 -15.04 27.41 13.58
CA ILE A 42 -13.87 26.58 13.91
C ILE A 42 -14.46 25.17 13.86
N PRO A 43 -14.10 24.36 12.88
CA PRO A 43 -14.54 22.98 12.89
C PRO A 43 -14.21 22.46 14.29
N PRO A 44 -15.10 21.70 14.92
CA PRO A 44 -14.78 21.08 16.20
C PRO A 44 -13.39 20.44 16.03
N PRO A 45 -12.51 20.54 17.03
CA PRO A 45 -11.22 19.86 16.96
C PRO A 45 -11.53 18.44 16.50
N PRO A 46 -10.84 17.94 15.47
CA PRO A 46 -11.11 16.60 14.99
C PRO A 46 -11.13 15.71 16.22
N ASP A 47 -12.25 15.01 16.38
CA ASP A 47 -12.37 13.95 17.38
C ASP A 47 -11.00 13.27 17.42
N PRO A 48 -10.42 12.90 18.59
CA PRO A 48 -9.19 12.12 18.65
C PRO A 48 -9.46 10.75 18.04
N GLN A 49 -9.77 10.75 16.78
CA GLN A 49 -9.98 9.60 15.94
C GLN A 49 -8.65 8.88 15.84
N SER A 50 -8.68 7.57 15.92
CA SER A 50 -7.61 6.70 15.53
C SER A 50 -6.95 7.29 14.27
N VAL A 51 -5.72 7.75 14.40
CA VAL A 51 -4.99 8.36 13.28
C VAL A 51 -4.86 7.30 12.22
N HIS A 52 -5.66 7.38 11.17
CA HIS A 52 -5.57 6.48 10.04
C HIS A 52 -4.21 6.70 9.37
N PHE A 53 -3.36 5.71 9.46
CA PHE A 53 -2.04 5.75 8.86
C PHE A 53 -1.79 4.54 7.98
N VAL A 54 -0.86 4.69 7.08
CA VAL A 54 -0.31 3.61 6.28
C VAL A 54 1.19 3.57 6.50
N LEU A 55 1.72 2.38 6.66
CA LEU A 55 3.16 2.12 6.81
C LEU A 55 3.72 1.62 5.49
N VAL A 56 4.81 2.22 5.05
CA VAL A 56 5.53 1.86 3.84
C VAL A 56 6.91 1.36 4.23
N PHE A 57 7.21 0.13 3.90
CA PHE A 57 8.49 -0.52 4.18
C PHE A 57 9.37 -0.43 2.95
N SER A 58 10.58 0.09 3.12
CA SER A 58 11.51 0.34 2.02
C SER A 58 12.85 -0.33 2.28
N VAL A 59 13.42 -0.89 1.22
CA VAL A 59 14.78 -1.43 1.22
C VAL A 59 15.77 -0.38 0.71
N ASN A 60 17.04 -0.51 1.09
CA ASN A 60 18.11 0.35 0.65
C ASN A 60 19.29 -0.49 0.16
N GLY A 61 19.20 -0.92 -1.09
CA GLY A 61 20.23 -1.79 -1.67
C GLY A 61 20.42 -3.10 -0.90
N ASN A 62 21.62 -3.64 -0.99
CA ASN A 62 21.92 -4.98 -0.47
C ASN A 62 22.51 -4.99 0.94
N ASN A 63 23.16 -3.92 1.35
CA ASN A 63 24.00 -3.88 2.55
C ASN A 63 23.63 -2.76 3.52
N ASP A 64 22.60 -1.97 3.21
CA ASP A 64 22.19 -0.84 4.03
C ASP A 64 20.85 -1.11 4.72
N PRO A 65 20.67 -0.62 5.94
CA PRO A 65 19.42 -0.74 6.66
C PRO A 65 18.25 -0.13 5.88
N GLY A 66 17.11 -0.81 5.92
CA GLY A 66 15.87 -0.30 5.37
C GLY A 66 15.16 0.66 6.33
N ALA A 67 14.00 1.14 5.91
CA ALA A 67 13.19 2.02 6.73
C ALA A 67 11.70 1.71 6.60
N SER A 68 10.93 2.13 7.59
CA SER A 68 9.48 2.23 7.52
C SER A 68 9.08 3.69 7.61
N SER A 69 8.33 4.18 6.62
CA SER A 69 7.71 5.51 6.64
C SER A 69 6.26 5.38 7.09
N ARG A 70 5.82 6.31 7.95
CA ARG A 70 4.41 6.44 8.31
C ARG A 70 3.79 7.59 7.54
N LEU A 71 2.78 7.28 6.73
CA LEU A 71 1.99 8.25 5.98
C LEU A 71 0.68 8.50 6.73
N ASP A 72 0.39 9.77 7.03
CA ASP A 72 -0.91 10.20 7.53
C ASP A 72 -1.88 10.26 6.36
N VAL A 73 -2.95 9.49 6.44
CA VAL A 73 -3.99 9.40 5.39
C VAL A 73 -4.83 10.68 5.33
N SER A 74 -4.98 11.42 6.43
CA SER A 74 -5.76 12.66 6.47
C SER A 74 -4.99 13.86 5.96
N GLY A 75 -3.68 13.94 6.26
CA GLY A 75 -2.79 15.04 5.88
C GLY A 75 -1.97 14.79 4.61
N ASP A 76 -2.03 13.59 4.04
CA ASP A 76 -1.26 13.18 2.86
C ASP A 76 0.25 13.45 3.01
N THR A 77 0.79 13.25 4.21
CA THR A 77 2.18 13.57 4.55
C THR A 77 2.91 12.41 5.22
N ASN A 78 4.23 12.37 5.04
CA ASN A 78 5.08 11.49 5.83
C ASN A 78 5.30 12.11 7.23
N VAL A 79 4.79 11.45 8.25
CA VAL A 79 4.81 11.95 9.63
C VAL A 79 5.81 11.23 10.54
N GLY A 80 6.59 10.33 10.01
CA GLY A 80 7.65 9.66 10.75
C GLY A 80 8.37 8.57 9.97
N VAL A 81 9.61 8.33 10.34
CA VAL A 81 10.45 7.27 9.77
C VAL A 81 11.07 6.46 10.90
N ALA A 82 11.01 5.13 10.80
CA ALA A 82 11.72 4.20 11.66
C ALA A 82 12.81 3.48 10.84
N GLN A 83 14.03 3.46 11.33
CA GLN A 83 15.11 2.71 10.70
C GLN A 83 15.00 1.23 11.10
N LEU A 84 15.02 0.34 10.10
CA LEU A 84 14.88 -1.11 10.27
C LEU A 84 16.24 -1.80 10.06
N GLY A 85 16.26 -3.12 10.09
CA GLY A 85 17.43 -3.91 9.72
C GLY A 85 17.60 -4.06 8.20
N LEU A 86 18.44 -5.02 7.78
CA LEU A 86 18.78 -5.24 6.37
C LEU A 86 17.67 -5.98 5.62
N GLY A 87 17.22 -5.41 4.53
CA GLY A 87 16.28 -6.03 3.61
C GLY A 87 14.89 -6.31 4.19
N PRO A 88 14.18 -5.32 4.76
CA PRO A 88 12.81 -5.53 5.20
C PRO A 88 11.94 -6.01 4.04
N SER A 89 11.10 -7.02 4.28
CA SER A 89 10.32 -7.64 3.21
C SER A 89 8.83 -7.74 3.50
N HIS A 90 8.46 -8.00 4.73
CA HIS A 90 7.07 -8.15 5.16
C HIS A 90 6.90 -7.61 6.57
N ALA A 91 5.70 -7.14 6.90
CA ALA A 91 5.40 -6.63 8.22
C ALA A 91 3.98 -6.98 8.65
N ALA A 92 3.76 -7.05 9.94
CA ALA A 92 2.45 -7.19 10.56
C ALA A 92 2.26 -6.15 11.66
N LEU A 93 1.03 -5.71 11.80
CA LEU A 93 0.58 -4.79 12.84
C LEU A 93 -0.30 -5.57 13.82
N ILE A 94 -0.01 -5.48 15.12
CA ILE A 94 -0.91 -6.06 16.11
C ILE A 94 -2.26 -5.34 16.08
N SER A 95 -3.34 -6.06 16.39
CA SER A 95 -4.73 -5.61 16.16
C SER A 95 -5.08 -4.26 16.79
N ASN A 96 -4.46 -3.91 17.92
CA ASN A 96 -4.65 -2.61 18.58
C ASN A 96 -3.73 -1.50 18.03
N ALA A 97 -3.03 -1.76 16.92
CA ALA A 97 -2.07 -0.85 16.28
C ALA A 97 -0.94 -0.33 17.20
N ALA A 98 -0.73 -0.92 18.36
CA ALA A 98 0.27 -0.42 19.30
C ALA A 98 1.71 -0.75 18.88
N ARG A 99 1.92 -1.78 18.06
CA ARG A 99 3.24 -2.21 17.62
C ARG A 99 3.24 -2.85 16.24
N VAL A 100 4.30 -2.58 15.50
CA VAL A 100 4.63 -3.18 14.20
C VAL A 100 5.78 -4.14 14.38
N TYR A 101 5.75 -5.22 13.62
CA TYR A 101 6.85 -6.19 13.48
C TYR A 101 7.18 -6.32 12.00
N ALA A 102 8.45 -6.11 11.64
CA ALA A 102 8.94 -6.22 10.27
C ALA A 102 10.09 -7.22 10.20
N VAL A 103 10.03 -8.17 9.29
CA VAL A 103 11.12 -9.12 9.08
C VAL A 103 12.22 -8.49 8.25
N ASN A 104 13.46 -8.67 8.69
CA ASN A 104 14.68 -8.23 8.01
C ASN A 104 15.33 -9.48 7.39
N THR A 105 14.97 -9.78 6.16
CA THR A 105 15.29 -11.06 5.49
C THR A 105 16.80 -11.32 5.37
N ARG A 106 17.61 -10.25 5.30
CA ARG A 106 19.06 -10.37 5.10
C ARG A 106 19.89 -10.36 6.38
N GLU A 107 19.25 -10.15 7.52
CA GLU A 107 19.91 -9.97 8.79
C GLU A 107 19.49 -11.01 9.84
N ASP A 108 18.64 -11.95 9.44
CA ASP A 108 18.06 -12.94 10.37
C ASP A 108 17.48 -12.28 11.62
N SER A 109 16.68 -11.24 11.43
CA SER A 109 16.12 -10.47 12.54
C SER A 109 14.71 -9.96 12.28
N VAL A 110 14.06 -9.48 13.34
CA VAL A 110 12.77 -8.80 13.30
C VAL A 110 12.89 -7.46 13.99
N SER A 111 12.57 -6.40 13.29
CA SER A 111 12.44 -5.05 13.85
C SER A 111 11.04 -4.83 14.41
N SER A 112 10.93 -4.27 15.61
CA SER A 112 9.65 -3.90 16.20
C SER A 112 9.67 -2.47 16.74
N TYR A 113 8.56 -1.73 16.55
CA TYR A 113 8.42 -0.35 16.98
C TYR A 113 6.95 0.04 17.14
N SER A 114 6.69 1.15 17.87
CA SER A 114 5.35 1.73 17.96
C SER A 114 5.10 2.67 16.78
N PRO A 115 4.04 2.49 15.99
CA PRO A 115 3.68 3.41 14.92
C PRO A 115 2.98 4.68 15.40
N THR A 116 2.72 4.86 16.70
CA THR A 116 1.96 5.99 17.26
C THR A 116 2.61 7.34 16.98
N PRO A 117 1.84 8.42 16.68
CA PRO A 117 2.37 9.77 16.51
C PRO A 117 2.97 10.33 17.80
N GLY A 118 4.04 11.10 17.69
CA GLY A 118 4.57 11.89 18.82
C GLY A 118 6.08 11.78 19.07
N SER A 119 6.79 10.87 18.42
CA SER A 119 8.24 10.76 18.51
C SER A 119 8.89 11.12 17.18
N THR A 120 9.82 12.09 17.20
CA THR A 120 10.64 12.45 16.04
C THR A 120 11.65 11.37 15.68
N ALA A 121 11.95 10.47 16.61
CA ALA A 121 12.77 9.27 16.40
C ALA A 121 12.03 8.09 17.02
N THR A 122 11.60 7.15 16.18
CA THR A 122 10.93 5.94 16.63
C THR A 122 11.97 4.95 17.15
N ALA A 123 11.92 4.63 18.43
CA ALA A 123 12.77 3.59 19.02
C ALA A 123 12.40 2.22 18.42
N VAL A 124 13.34 1.62 17.71
CA VAL A 124 13.21 0.30 17.11
C VAL A 124 13.94 -0.72 17.99
N THR A 125 13.25 -1.80 18.31
CA THR A 125 13.85 -2.97 18.99
C THR A 125 14.08 -4.06 17.95
N THR A 126 15.29 -4.58 17.87
CA THR A 126 15.65 -5.69 17.00
C THR A 126 15.70 -6.99 17.79
N THR A 127 14.95 -7.99 17.33
CA THR A 127 14.96 -9.36 17.85
C THR A 127 15.74 -10.24 16.88
N SER A 128 16.86 -10.80 17.31
CA SER A 128 17.65 -11.73 16.50
C SER A 128 16.98 -13.10 16.42
N LEU A 129 16.98 -13.68 15.23
CA LEU A 129 16.58 -15.05 14.95
C LEU A 129 17.83 -15.92 14.84
N PRO A 130 17.71 -17.26 14.87
CA PRO A 130 18.85 -18.14 14.61
C PRO A 130 19.51 -17.85 13.24
N ALA A 131 20.84 -17.94 13.20
CA ALA A 131 21.59 -17.69 11.99
C ALA A 131 21.14 -18.61 10.85
N GLY A 132 21.00 -18.06 9.64
CA GLY A 132 20.50 -18.76 8.47
C GLY A 132 18.98 -18.93 8.43
N SER A 133 18.22 -18.23 9.28
CA SER A 133 16.75 -18.25 9.29
C SER A 133 16.16 -17.77 7.96
N ASN A 134 16.72 -16.71 7.40
CA ASN A 134 16.17 -16.02 6.23
C ASN A 134 14.66 -15.77 6.39
N PRO A 135 14.24 -14.92 7.35
CA PRO A 135 12.83 -14.69 7.65
C PRO A 135 12.17 -13.94 6.50
N VAL A 136 11.00 -14.40 6.06
CA VAL A 136 10.33 -13.86 4.87
C VAL A 136 8.92 -13.37 5.13
N PHE A 137 8.28 -13.84 6.20
CA PHE A 137 6.90 -13.50 6.51
C PHE A 137 6.72 -13.38 8.02
N VAL A 138 5.90 -12.42 8.43
CA VAL A 138 5.49 -12.24 9.83
C VAL A 138 3.99 -12.13 9.89
N ASN A 139 3.37 -12.78 10.88
CA ASN A 139 1.94 -12.73 11.11
C ASN A 139 1.63 -12.57 12.60
N THR A 140 0.57 -11.83 12.88
CA THR A 140 -0.05 -11.74 14.20
C THR A 140 -1.48 -11.28 14.04
N THR A 141 -2.41 -11.90 14.76
CA THR A 141 -3.83 -11.50 14.76
C THR A 141 -4.13 -10.68 16.01
N GLU A 142 -3.69 -11.12 17.18
CA GLU A 142 -3.83 -10.37 18.45
C GLU A 142 -2.64 -10.58 19.38
N GLY A 143 -1.88 -9.65 19.48
CA GLY A 143 -1.04 -9.05 20.48
C GLY A 143 -0.10 -9.85 21.39
N ALA A 144 -0.27 -11.11 21.70
CA ALA A 144 0.59 -11.79 22.68
C ALA A 144 1.85 -12.43 22.05
N THR A 145 1.71 -12.92 20.84
CA THR A 145 2.77 -13.63 20.10
C THR A 145 2.76 -13.24 18.64
N VAL A 146 3.94 -13.06 18.10
CA VAL A 146 4.19 -12.84 16.67
C VAL A 146 4.86 -14.08 16.10
N TYR A 147 4.41 -14.52 14.93
CA TYR A 147 4.93 -15.71 14.28
C TYR A 147 5.69 -15.32 13.00
N VAL A 148 6.88 -15.90 12.82
CA VAL A 148 7.79 -15.58 11.73
C VAL A 148 8.15 -16.85 10.96
N ALA A 149 7.93 -16.83 9.66
CA ALA A 149 8.35 -17.91 8.77
C ALA A 149 9.84 -17.78 8.44
N ASN A 150 10.62 -18.75 8.87
CA ASN A 150 12.05 -18.87 8.60
C ASN A 150 12.27 -19.76 7.37
N TYR A 151 12.34 -19.13 6.20
CA TYR A 151 12.35 -19.81 4.90
C TYR A 151 13.44 -20.89 4.78
N ALA A 152 14.67 -20.54 5.15
CA ALA A 152 15.80 -21.43 4.91
C ALA A 152 15.90 -22.57 5.94
N LEU A 153 15.35 -22.39 7.15
CA LEU A 153 15.39 -23.39 8.22
C LEU A 153 14.17 -24.32 8.23
N GLY A 154 13.12 -24.06 7.44
CA GLY A 154 11.89 -24.85 7.51
C GLY A 154 11.22 -24.77 8.89
N THR A 155 11.24 -23.61 9.51
CA THR A 155 10.69 -23.41 10.87
C THR A 155 9.82 -22.17 10.95
N VAL A 156 9.00 -22.11 12.01
CA VAL A 156 8.31 -20.90 12.44
C VAL A 156 8.87 -20.50 13.81
N ALA A 157 9.32 -19.25 13.93
CA ALA A 157 9.68 -18.67 15.20
C ALA A 157 8.46 -17.99 15.84
N ALA A 158 8.25 -18.20 17.14
CA ALA A 158 7.27 -17.47 17.94
C ALA A 158 8.01 -16.42 18.77
N ILE A 159 7.59 -15.15 18.72
CA ILE A 159 8.20 -14.03 19.45
C ILE A 159 7.16 -13.48 20.43
N SER A 160 7.51 -13.40 21.71
CA SER A 160 6.68 -12.75 22.70
C SER A 160 6.65 -11.24 22.48
N THR A 161 5.48 -10.64 22.33
CA THR A 161 5.33 -9.18 22.14
C THR A 161 5.63 -8.39 23.42
N THR A 162 5.55 -9.03 24.58
CA THR A 162 5.88 -8.41 25.88
C THR A 162 7.37 -8.25 26.09
N THR A 163 8.16 -9.27 25.70
CA THR A 163 9.61 -9.30 25.96
C THR A 163 10.47 -9.12 24.73
N ASN A 164 9.89 -9.24 23.52
CA ASN A 164 10.58 -9.30 22.23
C ASN A 164 11.65 -10.41 22.18
N ILE A 165 11.36 -11.55 22.80
CA ILE A 165 12.26 -12.71 22.84
C ILE A 165 11.64 -13.85 22.03
N VAL A 166 12.48 -14.56 21.27
CA VAL A 166 12.08 -15.79 20.58
C VAL A 166 11.80 -16.88 21.60
N LEU A 167 10.62 -17.47 21.52
CA LEU A 167 10.18 -18.57 22.38
C LEU A 167 10.76 -19.89 21.88
N SER A 168 11.50 -20.57 22.72
CA SER A 168 12.08 -21.90 22.41
C SER A 168 11.09 -23.03 22.71
N PRO A 169 11.15 -24.16 21.97
CA PRO A 169 11.90 -24.35 20.74
C PRO A 169 11.25 -23.65 19.55
N LEU A 170 11.98 -23.51 18.42
CA LEU A 170 11.39 -23.19 17.13
C LEU A 170 10.42 -24.29 16.71
N ILE A 171 9.38 -23.91 15.99
CA ILE A 171 8.35 -24.84 15.49
C ILE A 171 8.81 -25.38 14.13
N SER A 172 9.13 -26.66 14.04
CA SER A 172 9.49 -27.31 12.78
C SER A 172 8.25 -27.46 11.90
N VAL A 173 8.34 -27.00 10.65
CA VAL A 173 7.29 -27.11 9.62
C VAL A 173 7.87 -27.78 8.35
N GLY A 174 7.27 -27.61 7.19
CA GLY A 174 7.83 -28.12 5.94
C GLY A 174 8.91 -27.23 5.34
N ALA A 175 9.42 -27.61 4.16
CA ALA A 175 10.49 -26.89 3.50
C ALA A 175 10.02 -25.56 2.91
N ASN A 176 10.84 -24.53 3.11
CA ASN A 176 10.64 -23.20 2.57
C ASN A 176 9.27 -22.58 2.92
N PRO A 177 8.95 -22.36 4.20
CA PRO A 177 7.74 -21.68 4.60
C PRO A 177 7.77 -20.21 4.09
N VAL A 178 6.75 -19.80 3.33
CA VAL A 178 6.69 -18.49 2.66
C VAL A 178 5.56 -17.59 3.15
N ALA A 179 4.52 -18.16 3.76
CA ALA A 179 3.39 -17.42 4.28
C ALA A 179 2.82 -18.11 5.51
N LEU A 180 2.15 -17.32 6.34
CA LEU A 180 1.48 -17.77 7.56
C LEU A 180 0.05 -17.24 7.54
N ALA A 181 -0.92 -18.08 7.90
CA ALA A 181 -2.31 -17.68 8.09
C ALA A 181 -2.79 -18.12 9.48
N GLU A 182 -3.06 -17.17 10.35
CA GLU A 182 -3.61 -17.40 11.67
C GLU A 182 -5.14 -17.33 11.62
N THR A 183 -5.81 -18.24 12.31
CA THR A 183 -7.25 -18.18 12.43
C THR A 183 -7.68 -16.99 13.30
N PRO A 184 -8.74 -16.24 12.95
CA PRO A 184 -9.22 -15.10 13.72
C PRO A 184 -9.51 -15.39 15.21
N ASP A 185 -9.83 -16.64 15.55
CA ASP A 185 -10.04 -17.10 16.93
C ASP A 185 -8.73 -17.43 17.68
N GLN A 186 -7.56 -17.22 17.02
CA GLN A 186 -6.21 -17.42 17.55
C GLN A 186 -5.91 -18.83 18.07
N LYS A 187 -6.61 -19.82 17.58
CA LYS A 187 -6.36 -21.20 18.01
C LYS A 187 -5.34 -21.91 17.14
N LYS A 188 -5.26 -21.54 15.87
CA LYS A 188 -4.41 -22.24 14.90
C LYS A 188 -3.66 -21.26 13.99
N LEU A 189 -2.46 -21.67 13.62
CA LEU A 189 -1.63 -21.04 12.59
C LEU A 189 -1.32 -22.07 11.51
N TYR A 190 -1.38 -21.67 10.28
CA TYR A 190 -1.10 -22.51 9.11
C TYR A 190 0.14 -21.98 8.39
N ALA A 191 1.22 -22.78 8.38
CA ALA A 191 2.44 -22.45 7.68
C ALA A 191 2.43 -23.02 6.26
N VAL A 192 2.57 -22.16 5.26
CA VAL A 192 2.56 -22.51 3.85
C VAL A 192 3.97 -22.86 3.41
N ASN A 193 4.22 -24.14 3.12
CA ASN A 193 5.53 -24.69 2.79
C ASN A 193 5.68 -24.81 1.27
N GLN A 194 6.31 -23.82 0.65
CA GLN A 194 6.44 -23.74 -0.80
C GLN A 194 7.25 -24.90 -1.38
N GLY A 195 8.33 -25.31 -0.67
CA GLY A 195 9.23 -26.37 -1.12
C GLY A 195 8.58 -27.75 -1.16
N ASP A 196 7.69 -28.04 -0.21
CA ASP A 196 7.04 -29.35 -0.09
C ASP A 196 5.66 -29.42 -0.76
N GLY A 197 5.08 -28.29 -1.16
CA GLY A 197 3.70 -28.25 -1.65
C GLY A 197 2.67 -28.57 -0.58
N THR A 198 2.95 -28.19 0.66
CA THR A 198 2.12 -28.53 1.83
C THR A 198 1.78 -27.31 2.68
N VAL A 199 0.85 -27.50 3.59
CA VAL A 199 0.56 -26.57 4.68
C VAL A 199 0.65 -27.32 6.00
N THR A 200 1.36 -26.77 6.97
CA THR A 200 1.51 -27.34 8.32
C THR A 200 0.61 -26.59 9.31
N PRO A 201 -0.42 -27.23 9.87
CA PRO A 201 -1.20 -26.66 10.95
C PRO A 201 -0.42 -26.69 12.28
N ILE A 202 -0.55 -25.62 13.07
CA ILE A 202 0.09 -25.45 14.38
C ILE A 202 -0.98 -25.04 15.38
N ASN A 203 -1.14 -25.79 16.47
CA ASN A 203 -1.99 -25.39 17.58
C ASN A 203 -1.30 -24.31 18.41
N LEU A 204 -1.90 -23.16 18.58
CA LEU A 204 -1.25 -22.00 19.23
C LEU A 204 -1.23 -22.10 20.75
N ALA A 205 -2.10 -22.90 21.36
CA ALA A 205 -2.15 -23.08 22.81
C ALA A 205 -0.87 -23.72 23.38
N ASP A 206 -0.29 -24.66 22.67
CA ASP A 206 0.89 -25.43 23.08
C ASP A 206 2.01 -25.49 22.04
N ARG A 207 1.80 -24.88 20.87
CA ARG A 207 2.69 -24.85 19.70
C ARG A 207 2.97 -26.24 19.14
N THR A 208 2.04 -27.18 19.30
CA THR A 208 2.14 -28.51 18.70
C THR A 208 1.79 -28.48 17.22
N VAL A 209 2.53 -29.28 16.44
CA VAL A 209 2.36 -29.39 14.99
C VAL A 209 1.42 -30.55 14.67
N VAL A 210 0.48 -30.33 13.78
CA VAL A 210 -0.39 -31.36 13.20
C VAL A 210 0.25 -31.84 11.89
N PRO A 211 0.01 -33.08 11.42
CA PRO A 211 0.56 -33.58 10.16
C PRO A 211 0.29 -32.61 9.00
N ALA A 212 1.29 -32.39 8.16
CA ALA A 212 1.20 -31.49 7.02
C ALA A 212 0.17 -31.96 6.01
N ILE A 213 -0.56 -31.00 5.43
CA ILE A 213 -1.64 -31.20 4.47
C ILE A 213 -1.09 -30.91 3.08
N ALA A 214 -1.10 -31.88 2.16
CA ALA A 214 -0.77 -31.66 0.76
C ALA A 214 -1.82 -30.74 0.10
N THR A 215 -1.39 -29.68 -0.57
CA THR A 215 -2.29 -28.71 -1.21
C THR A 215 -2.15 -28.64 -2.71
N GLY A 216 -0.98 -28.30 -3.22
CA GLY A 216 -0.65 -28.18 -4.64
C GLY A 216 0.81 -27.79 -4.81
N THR A 217 1.24 -27.60 -6.05
CA THR A 217 2.64 -27.23 -6.31
C THR A 217 2.86 -25.75 -6.10
N ALA A 218 3.99 -25.42 -5.45
CA ALA A 218 4.42 -24.07 -5.14
C ALA A 218 3.31 -23.22 -4.50
N PRO A 219 2.77 -23.60 -3.32
CA PRO A 219 1.87 -22.73 -2.57
C PRO A 219 2.62 -21.45 -2.16
N VAL A 220 1.98 -20.28 -2.30
CA VAL A 220 2.64 -18.99 -2.13
C VAL A 220 1.94 -18.06 -1.13
N TRP A 221 0.65 -18.28 -0.90
CA TRP A 221 -0.16 -17.39 -0.06
C TRP A 221 -1.27 -18.15 0.64
N ALA A 222 -1.68 -17.67 1.80
CA ALA A 222 -2.87 -18.19 2.46
C ALA A 222 -3.62 -17.07 3.21
N VAL A 223 -4.94 -17.24 3.31
CA VAL A 223 -5.82 -16.38 4.10
C VAL A 223 -6.80 -17.22 4.91
N ALA A 224 -7.12 -16.74 6.12
CA ALA A 224 -8.13 -17.33 6.96
C ALA A 224 -9.50 -16.69 6.72
N ARG A 225 -10.56 -17.47 6.73
CA ARG A 225 -11.94 -16.96 6.72
C ARG A 225 -12.28 -16.33 8.07
N SER A 226 -13.08 -15.28 8.07
CA SER A 226 -13.42 -14.49 9.27
C SER A 226 -14.08 -15.28 10.41
N ASP A 227 -14.72 -16.43 10.11
CA ASP A 227 -15.32 -17.32 11.09
C ASP A 227 -14.37 -18.39 11.64
N SER A 228 -13.09 -18.32 11.28
CA SER A 228 -12.06 -19.31 11.63
C SER A 228 -12.28 -20.72 11.09
N GLY A 229 -13.31 -20.95 10.28
CA GLY A 229 -13.69 -22.29 9.80
C GLY A 229 -12.90 -22.80 8.60
N ARG A 230 -12.21 -21.91 7.87
CA ARG A 230 -11.50 -22.26 6.64
C ARG A 230 -10.20 -21.50 6.48
N ILE A 231 -9.22 -22.17 5.87
CA ILE A 231 -8.01 -21.57 5.30
C ILE A 231 -8.05 -21.80 3.81
N TYR A 232 -7.78 -20.74 3.05
CA TYR A 232 -7.62 -20.79 1.61
C TYR A 232 -6.14 -20.63 1.26
N VAL A 233 -5.62 -21.55 0.46
CA VAL A 233 -4.19 -21.61 0.09
C VAL A 233 -4.06 -21.45 -1.41
N LEU A 234 -3.31 -20.46 -1.85
CA LEU A 234 -3.02 -20.21 -3.26
C LEU A 234 -1.79 -21.00 -3.69
N ASN A 235 -1.96 -21.93 -4.64
CA ASN A 235 -0.91 -22.75 -5.20
C ASN A 235 -0.53 -22.20 -6.57
N SER A 236 0.54 -21.41 -6.66
CA SER A 236 0.94 -20.71 -7.89
C SER A 236 1.35 -21.66 -9.01
N GLY A 237 2.07 -22.72 -8.68
CA GLY A 237 2.54 -23.69 -9.66
C GLY A 237 1.42 -24.53 -10.27
N SER A 238 0.50 -25.04 -9.47
CA SER A 238 -0.67 -25.77 -9.95
C SER A 238 -1.81 -24.86 -10.41
N GLY A 239 -1.75 -23.56 -10.12
CA GLY A 239 -2.80 -22.61 -10.50
C GLY A 239 -4.14 -22.90 -9.84
N THR A 240 -4.13 -23.21 -8.54
CA THR A 240 -5.32 -23.62 -7.80
C THR A 240 -5.42 -22.89 -6.45
N VAL A 241 -6.64 -22.82 -5.91
CA VAL A 241 -6.90 -22.50 -4.51
C VAL A 241 -7.38 -23.76 -3.80
N SER A 242 -6.66 -24.17 -2.77
CA SER A 242 -7.03 -25.26 -1.88
C SER A 242 -7.77 -24.74 -0.66
N THR A 243 -8.86 -25.40 -0.26
CA THR A 243 -9.64 -25.09 0.93
C THR A 243 -9.37 -26.13 2.02
N ILE A 244 -8.94 -25.67 3.19
CA ILE A 244 -8.68 -26.52 4.36
C ILE A 244 -9.76 -26.25 5.41
N ASP A 245 -10.34 -27.31 5.96
CA ASP A 245 -11.20 -27.25 7.15
C ASP A 245 -10.33 -27.16 8.39
N THR A 246 -10.56 -26.13 9.20
CA THR A 246 -9.73 -25.87 10.40
C THR A 246 -10.10 -26.75 11.59
N THR A 247 -11.27 -27.37 11.58
CA THR A 247 -11.71 -28.27 12.66
C THR A 247 -11.04 -29.63 12.54
N SER A 248 -10.98 -30.16 11.32
CA SER A 248 -10.39 -31.48 11.04
C SER A 248 -8.96 -31.44 10.53
N ASP A 249 -8.43 -30.26 10.18
CA ASP A 249 -7.13 -30.08 9.51
C ASP A 249 -7.01 -30.92 8.25
N THR A 250 -8.03 -30.91 7.39
CA THR A 250 -8.08 -31.67 6.16
C THR A 250 -8.37 -30.81 4.95
N LEU A 251 -7.83 -31.20 3.79
CA LEU A 251 -8.17 -30.61 2.49
C LEU A 251 -9.61 -30.97 2.13
N VAL A 252 -10.46 -29.97 1.93
CA VAL A 252 -11.89 -30.12 1.58
C VAL A 252 -12.10 -30.05 0.08
N SER A 253 -11.46 -29.10 -0.58
CA SER A 253 -11.65 -28.84 -2.00
C SER A 253 -10.45 -28.16 -2.64
N THR A 254 -10.38 -28.21 -3.95
CA THR A 254 -9.40 -27.49 -4.76
C THR A 254 -10.08 -26.97 -6.01
N VAL A 255 -9.94 -25.66 -6.30
CA VAL A 255 -10.57 -25.00 -7.45
C VAL A 255 -9.50 -24.34 -8.33
N PRO A 256 -9.61 -24.39 -9.69
CA PRO A 256 -8.64 -23.79 -10.58
C PRO A 256 -8.78 -22.27 -10.63
N VAL A 257 -7.63 -21.56 -10.67
CA VAL A 257 -7.52 -20.09 -10.85
C VAL A 257 -6.45 -19.69 -11.88
N GLY A 258 -5.82 -20.68 -12.51
CA GLY A 258 -4.77 -20.50 -13.52
C GLY A 258 -3.35 -20.48 -12.94
N ALA A 259 -2.45 -21.18 -13.61
CA ALA A 259 -1.04 -21.22 -13.22
C ALA A 259 -0.41 -19.82 -13.23
N GLY A 260 0.50 -19.55 -12.30
CA GLY A 260 1.16 -18.27 -12.15
C GLY A 260 0.39 -17.26 -11.29
N ALA A 261 -0.78 -17.61 -10.75
CA ALA A 261 -1.46 -16.78 -9.75
C ALA A 261 -0.56 -16.56 -8.53
N ASN A 262 -0.42 -15.31 -8.07
CA ASN A 262 0.65 -14.94 -7.14
C ASN A 262 0.20 -14.30 -5.83
N TYR A 263 -0.99 -13.72 -5.78
CA TYR A 263 -1.52 -13.04 -4.58
C TYR A 263 -3.02 -13.26 -4.44
N MET A 264 -3.48 -13.30 -3.21
CA MET A 264 -4.89 -13.50 -2.88
C MET A 264 -5.28 -12.65 -1.67
N ALA A 265 -6.40 -11.94 -1.77
CA ALA A 265 -7.02 -11.24 -0.65
C ALA A 265 -8.42 -11.80 -0.36
N TYR A 266 -8.79 -11.80 0.92
CA TYR A 266 -10.12 -12.18 1.37
C TYR A 266 -10.92 -10.93 1.73
N ASP A 267 -12.10 -10.82 1.15
CA ASP A 267 -13.13 -9.84 1.48
C ASP A 267 -14.12 -10.49 2.47
N SER A 268 -14.01 -10.11 3.73
CA SER A 268 -14.89 -10.64 4.78
C SER A 268 -16.31 -10.13 4.68
N LYS A 269 -16.53 -8.97 4.04
CA LYS A 269 -17.87 -8.38 3.89
C LYS A 269 -18.71 -9.10 2.86
N LEU A 270 -18.10 -9.47 1.73
CA LEU A 270 -18.78 -10.16 0.64
C LEU A 270 -18.55 -11.68 0.62
N ASN A 271 -17.70 -12.20 1.53
CA ASN A 271 -17.24 -13.59 1.54
C ASN A 271 -16.68 -14.00 0.17
N ARG A 272 -15.64 -13.28 -0.28
CA ARG A 272 -15.00 -13.49 -1.57
C ARG A 272 -13.49 -13.56 -1.45
N LEU A 273 -12.87 -14.31 -2.36
CA LEU A 273 -11.44 -14.24 -2.62
C LEU A 273 -11.23 -13.51 -3.93
N TYR A 274 -10.24 -12.61 -3.94
CA TYR A 274 -9.75 -11.98 -5.16
C TYR A 274 -8.31 -12.38 -5.37
N ILE A 275 -8.00 -12.85 -6.57
CA ILE A 275 -6.71 -13.47 -6.90
C ILE A 275 -6.12 -12.78 -8.13
N THR A 276 -4.86 -12.32 -8.03
CA THR A 276 -4.10 -11.82 -9.19
C THR A 276 -3.37 -12.94 -9.89
N ASN A 277 -3.38 -12.90 -11.21
CA ASN A 277 -2.58 -13.80 -12.05
C ASN A 277 -1.78 -12.97 -13.07
N PRO A 278 -0.48 -12.72 -12.79
CA PRO A 278 0.38 -11.94 -13.67
C PRO A 278 0.68 -12.60 -15.01
N THR A 279 0.61 -13.95 -15.09
CA THR A 279 0.86 -14.68 -16.33
C THR A 279 -0.29 -14.52 -17.33
N ALA A 280 -1.51 -14.46 -16.82
CA ALA A 280 -2.72 -14.34 -17.64
C ALA A 280 -3.24 -12.90 -17.74
N ASN A 281 -2.68 -11.95 -16.97
CA ASN A 281 -3.16 -10.57 -16.84
C ASN A 281 -4.62 -10.50 -16.41
N ILE A 282 -5.00 -11.23 -15.36
CA ILE A 282 -6.36 -11.29 -14.86
C ILE A 282 -6.43 -11.13 -13.34
N VAL A 283 -7.61 -10.70 -12.87
CA VAL A 283 -8.06 -10.83 -11.49
C VAL A 283 -9.27 -11.76 -11.46
N THR A 284 -9.18 -12.84 -10.68
CA THR A 284 -10.25 -13.82 -10.50
C THR A 284 -10.94 -13.59 -9.17
N ALA A 285 -12.27 -13.60 -9.16
CA ALA A 285 -13.08 -13.54 -7.95
C ALA A 285 -13.81 -14.87 -7.70
N LEU A 286 -13.65 -15.41 -6.50
CA LEU A 286 -14.36 -16.61 -6.04
C LEU A 286 -15.30 -16.27 -4.89
N SER A 287 -16.52 -16.79 -4.89
CA SER A 287 -17.38 -16.83 -3.71
C SER A 287 -16.96 -17.96 -2.79
N VAL A 288 -16.79 -17.67 -1.51
CA VAL A 288 -16.50 -18.67 -0.48
C VAL A 288 -17.68 -18.89 0.49
N ALA A 289 -18.88 -18.55 0.03
CA ALA A 289 -20.11 -18.82 0.77
C ALA A 289 -20.45 -20.33 0.81
N THR A 290 -19.87 -21.10 -0.11
CA THR A 290 -20.04 -22.57 -0.21
C THR A 290 -18.68 -23.25 -0.35
N ASP A 291 -18.61 -24.53 -0.02
CA ASP A 291 -17.51 -25.45 -0.33
C ASP A 291 -17.96 -26.43 -1.42
N PRO A 292 -17.26 -26.53 -2.55
CA PRO A 292 -16.09 -25.74 -2.98
C PRO A 292 -16.42 -24.26 -3.26
N PRO A 293 -15.39 -23.35 -3.24
CA PRO A 293 -15.56 -21.98 -3.72
C PRO A 293 -16.03 -21.92 -5.18
N ASN A 294 -16.93 -20.98 -5.48
CA ASN A 294 -17.50 -20.82 -6.81
C ASN A 294 -16.90 -19.62 -7.54
N LEU A 295 -16.56 -19.79 -8.82
CA LEU A 295 -16.12 -18.68 -9.68
C LEU A 295 -17.28 -17.69 -9.86
N LEU A 296 -17.01 -16.41 -9.55
CA LEU A 296 -17.94 -15.31 -9.78
C LEU A 296 -17.66 -14.61 -11.11
N PHE A 297 -16.42 -14.20 -11.29
CA PHE A 297 -15.96 -13.55 -12.51
C PHE A 297 -14.44 -13.64 -12.66
N THR A 298 -14.00 -13.34 -13.87
CA THR A 298 -12.60 -13.08 -14.21
C THR A 298 -12.53 -11.76 -14.95
N ALA A 299 -11.78 -10.80 -14.41
CA ALA A 299 -11.57 -9.49 -15.00
C ALA A 299 -10.18 -9.45 -15.66
N ALA A 300 -10.14 -9.19 -16.98
CA ALA A 300 -8.88 -8.92 -17.67
C ALA A 300 -8.36 -7.53 -17.29
N VAL A 301 -7.06 -7.42 -16.97
CA VAL A 301 -6.40 -6.15 -16.64
C VAL A 301 -5.35 -5.82 -17.70
N PRO A 302 -5.09 -4.53 -17.97
CA PRO A 302 -4.26 -4.13 -19.10
C PRO A 302 -2.79 -4.54 -19.02
N ALA A 303 -2.27 -4.67 -17.79
CA ALA A 303 -0.86 -4.95 -17.54
C ALA A 303 -0.69 -6.07 -16.52
N THR A 304 0.53 -6.46 -16.22
CA THR A 304 0.88 -7.56 -15.30
C THR A 304 0.46 -7.24 -13.86
N PRO A 305 -0.64 -7.80 -13.33
CA PRO A 305 -1.10 -7.54 -11.97
C PRO A 305 -0.21 -8.29 -10.97
N VAL A 306 0.18 -7.64 -9.89
CA VAL A 306 1.06 -8.26 -8.88
C VAL A 306 0.47 -8.33 -7.50
N GLN A 307 -0.37 -7.36 -7.14
CA GLN A 307 -1.06 -7.33 -5.85
C GLN A 307 -2.41 -6.61 -6.03
N LEU A 308 -3.29 -6.78 -5.08
CA LEU A 308 -4.56 -6.07 -5.04
C LEU A 308 -4.95 -5.68 -3.61
N ALA A 309 -5.78 -4.65 -3.50
CA ALA A 309 -6.45 -4.27 -2.27
C ALA A 309 -7.96 -4.27 -2.47
N VAL A 310 -8.68 -4.75 -1.48
CA VAL A 310 -10.13 -4.68 -1.41
C VAL A 310 -10.49 -3.51 -0.52
N LEU A 311 -11.44 -2.67 -0.93
CA LEU A 311 -11.94 -1.64 -0.01
C LEU A 311 -12.69 -2.29 1.15
N PRO A 312 -12.48 -1.82 2.40
CA PRO A 312 -13.22 -2.31 3.56
C PRO A 312 -14.75 -2.25 3.43
N ASP A 313 -15.27 -1.33 2.61
CA ASP A 313 -16.69 -1.24 2.29
C ASP A 313 -17.19 -2.32 1.31
N GLY A 314 -16.29 -3.13 0.74
CA GLY A 314 -16.59 -4.21 -0.20
C GLY A 314 -17.05 -3.72 -1.59
N SER A 315 -16.96 -2.43 -1.90
CA SER A 315 -17.49 -1.87 -3.15
C SER A 315 -16.58 -2.11 -4.36
N ARG A 316 -15.27 -2.10 -4.16
CA ARG A 316 -14.27 -2.14 -5.23
C ARG A 316 -13.01 -2.92 -4.85
N VAL A 317 -12.36 -3.42 -5.90
CA VAL A 317 -11.04 -4.03 -5.84
C VAL A 317 -10.10 -3.20 -6.71
N TYR A 318 -8.90 -2.96 -6.21
CA TYR A 318 -7.86 -2.22 -6.89
C TYR A 318 -6.67 -3.13 -7.13
N ALA A 319 -6.39 -3.45 -8.37
CA ALA A 319 -5.25 -4.27 -8.76
C ALA A 319 -4.11 -3.36 -9.23
N VAL A 320 -2.92 -3.48 -8.64
CA VAL A 320 -1.72 -2.80 -9.11
C VAL A 320 -1.02 -3.67 -10.14
N SER A 321 -0.67 -3.05 -11.25
CA SER A 321 -0.07 -3.71 -12.40
C SER A 321 1.10 -2.90 -12.94
N PHE A 322 2.03 -3.55 -13.62
CA PHE A 322 3.13 -2.88 -14.29
C PHE A 322 3.37 -3.43 -15.69
N THR A 323 3.97 -2.59 -16.52
CA THR A 323 4.47 -2.97 -17.85
C THR A 323 5.97 -2.71 -17.90
N LYS A 324 6.71 -3.61 -18.54
CA LYS A 324 8.12 -3.43 -18.88
C LYS A 324 8.23 -3.16 -20.36
N THR A 325 8.72 -2.01 -20.74
CA THR A 325 8.99 -1.65 -22.13
C THR A 325 10.45 -1.29 -22.30
N PRO A 326 11.18 -1.82 -23.26
CA PRO A 326 12.49 -1.32 -23.66
C PRO A 326 12.33 -0.36 -24.85
N PRO A 327 13.20 0.61 -25.01
CA PRO A 327 13.94 1.38 -24.00
C PRO A 327 13.09 2.52 -23.44
N CYS A 328 13.49 3.12 -22.33
CA CYS A 328 12.86 4.32 -21.78
C CYS A 328 13.00 5.53 -22.70
N THR A 329 14.09 5.59 -23.46
CA THR A 329 14.44 6.71 -24.32
C THR A 329 14.36 6.31 -25.79
N SER A 330 14.32 7.30 -26.68
CA SER A 330 14.45 7.09 -28.11
C SER A 330 15.90 6.79 -28.55
N ASP A 331 16.83 6.71 -27.61
CA ASP A 331 18.23 6.35 -27.87
C ASP A 331 18.33 4.83 -28.08
N PRO A 332 18.70 4.36 -29.29
CA PRO A 332 18.83 2.92 -29.56
C PRO A 332 19.99 2.27 -28.80
N SER A 333 20.89 3.03 -28.18
CA SER A 333 21.94 2.52 -27.31
C SER A 333 21.49 2.31 -25.86
N ASP A 334 20.31 2.81 -25.49
CA ASP A 334 19.72 2.63 -24.17
C ASP A 334 19.17 1.22 -24.03
N THR A 335 19.76 0.43 -23.13
CA THR A 335 19.36 -0.96 -22.83
C THR A 335 18.53 -1.04 -21.54
N GLN A 336 18.21 0.08 -20.91
CA GLN A 336 17.45 0.08 -19.68
C GLN A 336 15.98 -0.21 -19.94
N LEU A 337 15.36 -0.94 -19.00
CA LEU A 337 13.93 -1.24 -19.07
C LEU A 337 13.14 -0.13 -18.36
N CYS A 338 12.16 0.41 -19.05
CA CYS A 338 11.17 1.30 -18.48
C CYS A 338 10.09 0.52 -17.75
N ILE A 339 9.78 0.94 -16.54
CA ILE A 339 8.63 0.46 -15.79
C ILE A 339 7.56 1.54 -15.80
N THR A 340 6.38 1.19 -16.25
CA THR A 340 5.17 1.98 -16.07
C THR A 340 4.20 1.21 -15.20
N SER A 341 3.55 1.89 -14.28
CA SER A 341 2.66 1.29 -13.28
C SER A 341 1.27 1.88 -13.37
N GLU A 342 0.28 1.06 -13.06
CA GLU A 342 -1.11 1.49 -13.07
C GLU A 342 -1.93 0.78 -12.00
N VAL A 343 -3.05 1.36 -11.64
CA VAL A 343 -4.08 0.75 -10.81
C VAL A 343 -5.33 0.54 -11.62
N THR A 344 -5.77 -0.70 -11.73
CA THR A 344 -7.06 -1.04 -12.35
C THR A 344 -8.13 -1.13 -11.27
N VAL A 345 -9.19 -0.34 -11.42
CA VAL A 345 -10.36 -0.33 -10.53
C VAL A 345 -11.42 -1.27 -11.05
N ILE A 346 -11.79 -2.26 -10.25
CA ILE A 346 -12.73 -3.33 -10.59
C ILE A 346 -13.93 -3.22 -9.65
N ASN A 347 -15.14 -3.23 -10.20
CA ASN A 347 -16.37 -3.31 -9.41
C ASN A 347 -16.49 -4.71 -8.78
N SER A 348 -16.63 -4.76 -7.46
CA SER A 348 -16.76 -6.04 -6.75
C SER A 348 -18.01 -6.81 -7.14
N SER A 349 -19.08 -6.13 -7.57
CA SER A 349 -20.36 -6.74 -7.88
C SER A 349 -20.33 -7.70 -9.07
N ASP A 350 -19.64 -7.32 -10.14
CA ASP A 350 -19.72 -7.97 -11.45
C ASP A 350 -18.38 -8.14 -12.19
N GLY A 351 -17.28 -7.61 -11.60
CA GLY A 351 -15.96 -7.67 -12.21
C GLY A 351 -15.72 -6.69 -13.36
N SER A 352 -16.66 -5.77 -13.62
CA SER A 352 -16.49 -4.78 -14.67
C SER A 352 -15.35 -3.80 -14.32
N LEU A 353 -14.56 -3.44 -15.31
CA LEU A 353 -13.51 -2.43 -15.16
C LEU A 353 -14.14 -1.04 -15.10
N ARG A 354 -13.88 -0.31 -14.02
CA ARG A 354 -14.36 1.06 -13.84
C ARG A 354 -13.39 2.08 -14.44
N LYS A 355 -12.10 1.91 -14.17
CA LYS A 355 -11.05 2.87 -14.53
C LYS A 355 -9.68 2.23 -14.46
N THR A 356 -8.76 2.67 -15.32
CA THR A 356 -7.32 2.45 -15.16
C THR A 356 -6.67 3.77 -14.82
N ILE A 357 -5.83 3.79 -13.79
CA ILE A 357 -5.19 4.97 -13.22
C ILE A 357 -3.68 4.83 -13.40
N PRO A 358 -3.06 5.59 -14.31
CA PRO A 358 -1.60 5.60 -14.42
C PRO A 358 -0.98 6.19 -13.15
N LEU A 359 0.10 5.59 -12.68
CA LEU A 359 0.83 6.01 -11.47
C LEU A 359 2.05 6.88 -11.81
N GLU A 360 2.49 6.90 -13.05
CA GLU A 360 3.50 7.81 -13.57
C GLU A 360 2.84 9.03 -14.17
N SER A 361 3.48 10.19 -13.97
CA SER A 361 2.95 11.46 -14.47
C SER A 361 3.30 11.65 -15.94
N THR A 362 2.32 12.08 -16.73
CA THR A 362 2.56 12.55 -18.08
C THR A 362 2.14 14.02 -18.21
N VAL A 363 2.90 14.77 -19.00
CA VAL A 363 2.70 16.19 -19.20
C VAL A 363 2.76 16.56 -20.68
N LYS A 364 2.01 17.59 -21.04
CA LYS A 364 2.17 18.28 -22.32
C LYS A 364 3.07 19.49 -22.09
N ILE A 365 4.12 19.62 -22.91
CA ILE A 365 5.06 20.74 -22.83
C ILE A 365 4.69 21.78 -23.89
N SER A 366 4.66 23.05 -23.50
CA SER A 366 4.24 24.15 -24.36
C SER A 366 5.32 25.21 -24.65
N ALA A 367 6.34 25.29 -23.80
CA ALA A 367 7.45 26.24 -24.01
C ALA A 367 8.71 25.78 -23.28
N VAL A 368 9.86 26.25 -23.77
CA VAL A 368 11.18 26.04 -23.16
C VAL A 368 11.88 27.39 -23.02
N THR A 369 12.49 27.64 -21.89
CA THR A 369 13.29 28.84 -21.63
C THR A 369 14.63 28.45 -21.02
N GLN A 370 15.72 28.80 -21.67
CA GLN A 370 17.06 28.58 -21.15
C GLN A 370 17.55 29.84 -20.43
N SER A 371 18.15 29.65 -19.26
CA SER A 371 18.73 30.72 -18.47
C SER A 371 20.00 30.23 -17.78
N ALA A 372 20.75 31.16 -17.16
CA ALA A 372 21.91 30.81 -16.34
C ALA A 372 21.58 29.93 -15.13
N ALA A 373 20.32 29.91 -14.68
CA ALA A 373 19.83 29.10 -13.56
C ALA A 373 19.36 27.71 -13.98
N GLY A 374 19.39 27.37 -15.27
CA GLY A 374 18.94 26.11 -15.82
C GLY A 374 17.88 26.28 -16.91
N THR A 375 17.39 25.17 -17.40
CA THR A 375 16.34 25.13 -18.42
C THR A 375 14.98 24.94 -17.77
N SER A 376 14.04 25.83 -18.10
CA SER A 376 12.67 25.79 -17.62
C SER A 376 11.73 25.33 -18.73
N TYR A 377 10.84 24.40 -18.42
CA TYR A 377 9.81 23.88 -19.30
C TYR A 377 8.42 24.25 -18.76
N SER A 378 7.60 24.88 -19.59
CA SER A 378 6.18 25.12 -19.28
C SER A 378 5.36 23.90 -19.59
N TYR A 379 4.53 23.45 -18.64
CA TYR A 379 3.79 22.20 -18.79
C TYR A 379 2.33 22.26 -18.33
N THR A 380 1.55 21.31 -18.81
CA THR A 380 0.22 20.96 -18.28
C THR A 380 0.21 19.46 -17.97
N LEU A 381 -0.15 19.09 -16.74
CA LEU A 381 -0.29 17.69 -16.35
C LEU A 381 -1.45 17.05 -17.12
N THR A 382 -1.22 15.90 -17.74
CA THR A 382 -2.23 15.16 -18.51
C THR A 382 -2.70 13.90 -17.80
N SER A 383 -1.83 13.23 -17.03
CA SER A 383 -2.18 12.08 -16.18
C SER A 383 -1.19 11.90 -15.05
N GLY A 384 -1.53 11.06 -14.10
CA GLY A 384 -0.69 10.70 -12.96
C GLY A 384 -0.69 11.74 -11.84
N PRO A 385 0.14 11.55 -10.80
CA PRO A 385 0.29 12.46 -9.67
C PRO A 385 0.98 13.77 -10.06
N ALA A 386 0.92 14.77 -9.19
CA ALA A 386 1.66 16.02 -9.38
C ALA A 386 3.17 15.77 -9.46
N LEU A 387 3.85 16.54 -10.32
CA LEU A 387 5.30 16.46 -10.43
C LEU A 387 5.98 16.93 -9.14
N ARG A 388 7.14 16.36 -8.84
CA ARG A 388 8.02 16.79 -7.75
C ARG A 388 9.49 16.79 -8.17
N PRO A 389 10.35 17.53 -7.47
CA PRO A 389 11.79 17.44 -7.69
C PRO A 389 12.32 16.01 -7.46
N GLY A 390 13.35 15.64 -8.22
CA GLY A 390 13.97 14.32 -8.17
C GLY A 390 13.29 13.25 -9.03
N MET A 391 12.13 13.53 -9.64
CA MET A 391 11.55 12.63 -10.65
C MET A 391 12.41 12.66 -11.92
N GLU A 392 12.59 11.49 -12.52
CA GLU A 392 13.18 11.34 -13.83
C GLU A 392 12.11 11.44 -14.91
N MET A 393 12.36 12.24 -15.94
CA MET A 393 11.41 12.51 -17.02
C MET A 393 12.05 12.35 -18.38
N VAL A 394 11.41 11.57 -19.24
CA VAL A 394 11.71 11.50 -20.67
C VAL A 394 10.89 12.56 -21.39
N ILE A 395 11.57 13.50 -22.03
CA ILE A 395 10.97 14.55 -22.88
C ILE A 395 11.15 14.16 -24.34
N SER A 396 10.06 14.17 -25.09
CA SER A 396 10.02 13.77 -26.50
C SER A 396 9.07 14.62 -27.32
N GLY A 397 9.21 14.54 -28.65
CA GLY A 397 8.30 15.22 -29.58
C GLY A 397 8.49 16.75 -29.63
N MET A 398 9.56 17.28 -29.04
CA MET A 398 9.91 18.68 -29.17
C MET A 398 10.42 18.96 -30.58
N ALA A 399 10.04 20.10 -31.16
CA ALA A 399 10.46 20.47 -32.52
C ALA A 399 11.98 20.67 -32.65
N ASP A 400 12.61 21.17 -31.57
CA ASP A 400 14.07 21.24 -31.47
C ASP A 400 14.57 19.97 -30.79
N PRO A 401 15.41 19.17 -31.47
CA PRO A 401 15.96 17.94 -30.90
C PRO A 401 16.76 18.16 -29.61
N GLY A 402 17.39 19.31 -29.41
CA GLY A 402 18.13 19.66 -28.21
C GLY A 402 17.26 19.80 -26.98
N ASN A 403 15.95 19.95 -27.13
CA ASN A 403 14.98 20.03 -26.05
C ASN A 403 14.43 18.65 -25.64
N ASN A 404 14.74 17.59 -26.37
CA ASN A 404 14.39 16.20 -26.02
C ASN A 404 15.49 15.57 -25.17
N GLY A 405 15.14 14.55 -24.40
CA GLY A 405 16.09 13.76 -23.61
C GLY A 405 15.49 13.27 -22.30
N THR A 406 16.32 12.60 -21.52
CA THR A 406 15.99 12.11 -20.17
C THR A 406 16.67 13.00 -19.13
N PHE A 407 15.90 13.51 -18.20
CA PHE A 407 16.36 14.51 -17.24
C PHE A 407 15.76 14.29 -15.86
N ILE A 408 16.52 14.67 -14.82
CA ILE A 408 16.02 14.73 -13.44
C ILE A 408 15.48 16.14 -13.18
N LEU A 409 14.24 16.23 -12.67
CA LEU A 409 13.61 17.49 -12.30
C LEU A 409 14.33 18.12 -11.11
N ALA A 410 14.89 19.31 -11.26
CA ALA A 410 15.59 20.03 -10.20
C ALA A 410 14.62 20.80 -9.30
N ALA A 411 13.61 21.46 -9.92
CA ALA A 411 12.54 22.14 -9.20
C ALA A 411 11.23 22.06 -9.98
N VAL A 412 10.11 22.11 -9.25
CA VAL A 412 8.76 22.10 -9.83
C VAL A 412 7.94 23.21 -9.19
N ASN A 413 7.29 24.01 -10.04
CA ASN A 413 6.35 25.06 -9.68
C ASN A 413 5.03 24.85 -10.42
N ALA A 414 4.02 25.63 -10.09
CA ALA A 414 2.74 25.58 -10.81
C ALA A 414 2.95 25.89 -12.30
N GLY A 415 2.76 24.89 -13.15
CA GLY A 415 2.85 25.02 -14.62
C GLY A 415 4.27 25.09 -15.19
N THR A 416 5.32 24.98 -14.38
CA THR A 416 6.72 24.97 -14.83
C THR A 416 7.57 23.99 -14.03
N PHE A 417 8.52 23.34 -14.68
CA PHE A 417 9.60 22.62 -14.00
C PHE A 417 10.95 23.04 -14.57
N THR A 418 11.99 22.93 -13.77
CA THR A 418 13.38 23.21 -14.17
C THR A 418 14.23 21.96 -14.10
N LEU A 419 15.20 21.90 -14.99
CA LEU A 419 16.19 20.82 -15.05
C LEU A 419 17.49 21.37 -15.68
N THR A 420 18.53 20.55 -15.72
CA THR A 420 19.76 20.87 -16.42
C THR A 420 19.74 20.24 -17.80
N ASN A 421 19.67 21.07 -18.84
CA ASN A 421 19.82 20.65 -20.23
C ASN A 421 20.70 21.66 -20.97
N ASN A 422 21.95 21.31 -21.16
CA ASN A 422 22.96 22.19 -21.79
C ASN A 422 22.75 22.35 -23.31
N ASN A 423 21.97 21.48 -23.92
CA ASN A 423 21.67 21.51 -25.35
C ASN A 423 20.33 22.18 -25.67
N ALA A 424 19.64 22.67 -24.64
CA ALA A 424 18.33 23.27 -24.82
C ALA A 424 18.39 24.56 -25.61
N THR A 425 17.38 24.82 -26.41
CA THR A 425 17.13 26.08 -27.08
C THR A 425 15.82 26.68 -26.59
N THR A 426 15.84 28.01 -26.36
CA THR A 426 14.64 28.74 -25.97
C THR A 426 13.60 28.75 -27.07
N ALA A 427 12.39 28.35 -26.77
CA ALA A 427 11.28 28.39 -27.70
C ALA A 427 9.96 28.71 -26.96
N ALA A 428 9.37 29.83 -27.33
CA ALA A 428 8.16 30.37 -26.68
C ALA A 428 6.88 29.57 -26.98
N SER A 429 6.90 28.76 -28.04
CA SER A 429 5.81 27.88 -28.41
C SER A 429 6.37 26.57 -28.94
N GLN A 430 6.08 25.51 -28.22
CA GLN A 430 6.51 24.15 -28.57
C GLN A 430 5.38 23.17 -28.26
N SER A 431 5.41 22.01 -28.90
CA SER A 431 4.48 20.93 -28.62
C SER A 431 5.28 19.66 -28.43
N GLY A 432 5.47 19.27 -27.19
CA GLY A 432 6.14 18.04 -26.80
C GLY A 432 5.43 17.34 -25.64
N MET A 433 5.90 16.18 -25.29
CA MET A 433 5.43 15.41 -24.15
C MET A 433 6.58 15.11 -23.18
N GLY A 434 6.26 15.06 -21.91
CA GLY A 434 7.12 14.52 -20.87
C GLY A 434 6.42 13.36 -20.16
N SER A 435 7.16 12.28 -19.91
CA SER A 435 6.68 11.14 -19.15
C SER A 435 7.65 10.86 -18.03
N VAL A 436 7.15 10.84 -16.79
CA VAL A 436 7.93 10.35 -15.63
C VAL A 436 8.14 8.87 -15.80
N VAL A 437 9.36 8.42 -15.56
CA VAL A 437 9.76 7.02 -15.75
C VAL A 437 10.42 6.47 -14.50
N ALA A 438 10.37 5.16 -14.33
CA ALA A 438 11.21 4.41 -13.42
C ALA A 438 12.09 3.48 -14.28
N GLU A 439 13.40 3.64 -14.18
CA GLU A 439 14.35 2.85 -14.94
C GLU A 439 14.92 1.70 -14.12
N ILE A 440 14.99 0.52 -14.73
CA ILE A 440 15.74 -0.61 -14.17
C ILE A 440 17.08 -0.68 -14.86
N SER A 441 18.14 -0.35 -14.16
CA SER A 441 19.49 -0.63 -14.60
C SER A 441 19.77 -2.12 -14.48
N THR A 442 20.12 -2.78 -15.59
CA THR A 442 20.61 -4.17 -15.58
C THR A 442 21.96 -4.31 -14.87
N ALA A 443 22.73 -3.22 -14.77
CA ALA A 443 24.01 -3.19 -14.07
C ALA A 443 23.88 -2.99 -12.56
N ASN A 444 22.76 -2.43 -12.10
CA ASN A 444 22.42 -2.22 -10.68
C ASN A 444 20.99 -2.67 -10.46
N PRO A 445 20.74 -3.98 -10.28
CA PRO A 445 19.41 -4.47 -9.99
C PRO A 445 18.92 -3.77 -8.72
N THR A 446 17.85 -3.01 -8.86
CA THR A 446 17.18 -2.39 -7.73
C THR A 446 16.76 -3.49 -6.76
N GLY A 447 16.70 -3.22 -5.45
CA GLY A 447 16.17 -4.15 -4.46
C GLY A 447 14.72 -4.61 -4.75
N CYS A 448 14.17 -4.17 -5.88
CA CYS A 448 12.86 -4.51 -6.42
C CYS A 448 12.84 -5.85 -7.17
N ASP A 449 14.00 -6.34 -7.62
CA ASP A 449 14.07 -7.63 -8.28
C ASP A 449 14.13 -8.75 -7.23
N ILE A 450 13.16 -9.63 -7.26
CA ILE A 450 13.03 -10.76 -6.32
C ILE A 450 14.32 -11.59 -6.27
N ASN A 451 15.01 -11.71 -7.41
CA ASN A 451 16.27 -12.43 -7.55
C ASN A 451 17.46 -11.75 -6.82
N GLY A 452 17.36 -10.45 -6.51
CA GLY A 452 18.41 -9.68 -5.81
C GLY A 452 18.47 -9.92 -4.30
N LEU A 453 17.57 -10.71 -3.72
CA LEU A 453 17.42 -10.84 -2.26
C LEU A 453 18.26 -11.92 -1.60
N GLY A 454 19.11 -12.61 -2.37
CA GLY A 454 19.99 -13.64 -1.81
C GLY A 454 19.27 -14.88 -1.29
N VAL A 455 18.00 -15.08 -1.69
CA VAL A 455 17.27 -16.30 -1.37
C VAL A 455 17.67 -17.37 -2.37
N PRO A 456 18.24 -18.50 -1.93
CA PRO A 456 18.57 -19.60 -2.82
C PRO A 456 17.31 -20.09 -3.53
N GLY A 457 17.33 -20.08 -4.89
CA GLY A 457 16.21 -20.56 -5.70
C GLY A 457 15.29 -19.48 -6.27
N GLY A 458 15.44 -18.21 -5.91
CA GLY A 458 14.95 -17.05 -6.68
C GLY A 458 13.46 -16.79 -6.75
N VAL A 459 12.59 -17.57 -6.12
CA VAL A 459 11.14 -17.40 -6.21
C VAL A 459 10.54 -17.30 -4.81
N LEU A 460 10.61 -16.13 -4.22
CA LEU A 460 9.71 -15.75 -3.13
C LEU A 460 8.36 -15.31 -3.73
N GLY A 461 7.65 -16.24 -4.35
CA GLY A 461 6.28 -15.95 -4.75
C GLY A 461 5.47 -15.53 -3.54
N GLY A 462 4.85 -14.35 -3.63
CA GLY A 462 3.91 -13.85 -2.64
C GLY A 462 4.46 -12.98 -1.51
N VAL A 463 5.77 -12.84 -1.32
CA VAL A 463 6.33 -12.11 -0.17
C VAL A 463 6.87 -10.73 -0.52
N ARG A 464 7.31 -10.51 -1.74
CA ARG A 464 7.74 -9.20 -2.25
C ARG A 464 7.12 -8.91 -3.60
N PHE A 465 6.69 -7.69 -3.73
CA PHE A 465 6.06 -7.21 -4.94
C PHE A 465 6.79 -5.95 -5.42
N ARG A 466 6.98 -5.85 -6.73
CA ARG A 466 7.48 -4.63 -7.36
C ARG A 466 6.57 -3.43 -7.09
N LEU A 467 5.28 -3.70 -6.98
CA LEU A 467 4.25 -2.77 -6.52
C LEU A 467 3.51 -3.38 -5.35
N SER A 468 3.27 -2.61 -4.31
CA SER A 468 2.48 -3.02 -3.15
C SER A 468 1.36 -2.04 -2.88
N ILE A 469 0.18 -2.51 -2.50
CA ILE A 469 -1.00 -1.67 -2.30
C ILE A 469 -1.72 -2.01 -1.01
N ALA A 470 -2.19 -0.98 -0.32
CA ALA A 470 -3.11 -1.13 0.82
C ALA A 470 -4.20 -0.06 0.76
N ALA A 471 -5.40 -0.43 1.22
CA ALA A 471 -6.51 0.50 1.43
C ALA A 471 -6.50 0.97 2.89
N SER A 472 -6.81 2.26 3.13
CA SER A 472 -7.05 2.76 4.48
C SER A 472 -8.30 2.12 5.09
N GLY A 473 -8.32 1.96 6.42
CA GLY A 473 -9.42 1.32 7.14
C GLY A 473 -10.78 2.00 6.94
N ASP A 474 -10.79 3.31 6.68
CA ASP A 474 -11.96 4.12 6.38
C ASP A 474 -12.39 4.08 4.90
N SER A 475 -11.72 3.31 4.05
CA SER A 475 -11.95 3.23 2.60
C SER A 475 -11.73 4.54 1.83
N SER A 476 -11.16 5.59 2.42
CA SER A 476 -11.02 6.90 1.78
C SER A 476 -9.81 7.02 0.86
N LYS A 477 -8.76 6.26 1.14
CA LYS A 477 -7.48 6.31 0.43
C LYS A 477 -6.96 4.91 0.07
N LEU A 478 -6.14 4.90 -0.96
CA LEU A 478 -5.27 3.80 -1.31
C LEU A 478 -3.84 4.31 -1.31
N VAL A 479 -2.92 3.48 -0.91
CA VAL A 479 -1.50 3.77 -0.92
C VAL A 479 -0.78 2.70 -1.71
N VAL A 480 -0.02 3.13 -2.71
CA VAL A 480 0.73 2.24 -3.61
C VAL A 480 2.21 2.52 -3.46
N GLY A 481 2.96 1.55 -2.96
CA GLY A 481 4.42 1.57 -2.97
C GLY A 481 4.93 1.19 -4.36
N LYS A 482 5.75 2.05 -4.95
CA LYS A 482 6.39 1.85 -6.26
C LYS A 482 7.89 1.64 -6.03
N CYS A 483 8.31 0.38 -6.05
CA CYS A 483 9.68 0.02 -5.70
C CYS A 483 10.69 0.67 -6.65
N ASP A 484 10.51 0.51 -7.95
CA ASP A 484 11.46 1.03 -8.95
C ASP A 484 11.51 2.57 -8.99
N ALA A 485 10.39 3.22 -8.73
CA ALA A 485 10.31 4.68 -8.69
C ALA A 485 10.81 5.30 -7.37
N GLY A 486 11.11 4.48 -6.36
CA GLY A 486 11.52 4.95 -5.04
C GLY A 486 10.49 5.88 -4.39
N SER A 487 9.21 5.63 -4.60
CA SER A 487 8.14 6.51 -4.13
C SER A 487 6.84 5.77 -3.82
N THR A 488 5.93 6.48 -3.20
CA THR A 488 4.62 5.98 -2.82
C THR A 488 3.54 6.94 -3.32
N THR A 489 2.62 6.43 -4.13
CA THR A 489 1.49 7.22 -4.63
C THR A 489 0.27 7.01 -3.76
N MET A 490 -0.36 8.09 -3.34
CA MET A 490 -1.64 8.10 -2.65
C MET A 490 -2.76 8.40 -3.63
N LEU A 491 -3.84 7.59 -3.57
CA LEU A 491 -5.03 7.77 -4.40
C LEU A 491 -6.24 8.03 -3.50
N ARG A 492 -7.10 8.91 -3.93
CA ARG A 492 -8.40 9.14 -3.31
C ARG A 492 -9.43 8.21 -3.94
N THR A 493 -10.17 7.48 -3.11
CA THR A 493 -11.14 6.47 -3.58
C THR A 493 -12.47 7.06 -4.03
N SER A 494 -12.84 8.27 -3.57
CA SER A 494 -14.12 8.89 -3.94
C SER A 494 -14.26 9.17 -5.45
N ASP A 495 -13.15 9.48 -6.12
CA ASP A 495 -13.09 9.80 -7.56
C ASP A 495 -12.03 8.98 -8.33
N ASP A 496 -11.35 8.08 -7.65
CA ASP A 496 -10.29 7.24 -8.21
C ASP A 496 -9.19 8.09 -8.87
N THR A 497 -8.65 9.08 -8.13
CA THR A 497 -7.61 9.97 -8.62
C THR A 497 -6.34 9.92 -7.77
N PRO A 498 -5.13 9.98 -8.39
CA PRO A 498 -3.89 10.20 -7.66
C PRO A 498 -3.91 11.58 -7.02
N VAL A 499 -3.55 11.65 -5.74
CA VAL A 499 -3.50 12.91 -4.97
C VAL A 499 -2.08 13.38 -4.85
N LEU A 500 -1.18 12.49 -4.43
CA LEU A 500 0.19 12.83 -4.07
C LEU A 500 1.13 11.65 -4.35
N ASP A 501 2.36 11.96 -4.73
CA ASP A 501 3.47 11.02 -4.79
C ASP A 501 4.53 11.43 -3.76
N VAL A 502 4.74 10.58 -2.76
CA VAL A 502 5.68 10.83 -1.66
C VAL A 502 6.96 10.06 -1.93
N PRO A 503 8.13 10.71 -1.99
CA PRO A 503 9.39 9.99 -2.12
C PRO A 503 9.62 9.09 -0.91
N ALA A 504 10.20 7.93 -1.12
CA ALA A 504 10.72 7.10 -0.04
C ALA A 504 11.82 7.88 0.71
N PRO A 505 12.05 7.60 2.00
CA PRO A 505 13.10 8.27 2.74
C PRO A 505 14.46 8.03 2.07
N LEU A 506 15.35 9.02 2.20
CA LEU A 506 16.73 8.85 1.78
C LEU A 506 17.45 7.86 2.71
N SER A 507 18.41 7.15 2.18
CA SER A 507 19.29 6.31 3.00
C SER A 507 19.93 7.13 4.12
N ALA A 508 19.90 6.60 5.35
CA ALA A 508 20.63 7.19 6.46
C ALA A 508 22.16 6.98 6.34
N VAL A 509 22.59 6.07 5.45
CA VAL A 509 23.98 5.75 5.23
C VAL A 509 24.51 6.61 4.09
N THR A 510 25.56 7.40 4.35
CA THR A 510 26.27 8.15 3.33
C THR A 510 26.95 7.15 2.38
N PRO A 511 26.71 7.20 1.08
CA PRO A 511 27.38 6.31 0.13
C PRO A 511 28.91 6.37 0.33
N LEU A 512 29.57 5.22 0.32
CA LEU A 512 31.02 5.07 0.51
C LEU A 512 31.87 5.94 -0.44
N ASN A 513 31.31 6.44 -1.53
CA ASN A 513 31.97 7.23 -2.57
C ASN A 513 31.59 8.73 -2.54
N GLY A 514 31.02 9.23 -1.45
CA GLY A 514 30.67 10.67 -1.35
C GLY A 514 29.54 11.12 -2.28
N GLY A 515 28.77 10.19 -2.86
CA GLY A 515 27.58 10.50 -3.65
C GLY A 515 26.41 11.00 -2.79
N ASN A 516 25.36 11.51 -3.44
CA ASN A 516 24.11 11.85 -2.75
C ASN A 516 23.43 10.58 -2.21
N ALA A 517 22.79 10.71 -1.05
CA ALA A 517 21.95 9.64 -0.52
C ALA A 517 20.86 9.29 -1.54
N LEU A 518 20.70 8.01 -1.84
CA LEU A 518 19.69 7.53 -2.79
C LEU A 518 18.35 7.30 -2.09
N PRO A 519 17.21 7.53 -2.78
CA PRO A 519 15.91 7.13 -2.27
C PRO A 519 15.87 5.63 -2.00
N GLN A 520 15.22 5.23 -0.93
CA GLN A 520 14.94 3.84 -0.66
C GLN A 520 13.78 3.33 -1.54
N ASN A 521 13.71 2.01 -1.74
CA ASN A 521 12.73 1.37 -2.62
C ASN A 521 11.59 0.76 -1.80
N PRO A 522 10.35 1.29 -1.88
CA PRO A 522 9.18 0.69 -1.24
C PRO A 522 8.92 -0.74 -1.70
N VAL A 523 8.81 -1.69 -0.78
CA VAL A 523 8.60 -3.11 -1.10
C VAL A 523 7.34 -3.69 -0.48
N PHE A 524 6.81 -3.05 0.56
CA PHE A 524 5.60 -3.50 1.24
C PHE A 524 4.84 -2.32 1.84
N VAL A 525 3.51 -2.38 1.74
CA VAL A 525 2.60 -1.37 2.31
C VAL A 525 1.62 -2.07 3.25
N LEU A 526 1.46 -1.51 4.43
CA LEU A 526 0.59 -2.04 5.48
C LEU A 526 -0.36 -0.94 5.96
N ALA A 527 -1.66 -1.18 5.84
CA ALA A 527 -2.64 -0.26 6.39
C ALA A 527 -2.73 -0.40 7.92
N GLY A 528 -2.81 0.74 8.60
CA GLY A 528 -3.23 0.83 9.98
C GLY A 528 -4.75 0.86 10.11
N PRO A 529 -5.28 0.80 11.32
CA PRO A 529 -6.70 0.84 11.60
C PRO A 529 -7.34 2.18 11.23
#